data_a1f9fb29ba1e0a9ed45c0b0eb19adc5f
#
_entry.id   a1f9fb29ba1e0a9ed45c0b0eb19adc5f
#
_cell.length_a   1.000
_cell.length_b   1.000
_cell.length_c   1.000
_cell.angle_alpha   90.00
_cell.angle_beta   90.00
_cell.angle_gamma   90.00
#
_symmetry.space_group_name_H-M   'P 1'
#
loop_
_entity.id
_entity.type
_entity.pdbx_description
1 polymer ?
#
loop_
_entity_poly.entity_id
_entity_poly.type
_entity_poly.pdbx_seq_one_letter_code
_entity_poly.pdbx_strand_id
1 'polypeptide(L)'
;GNSAKYVKEKLEDIGVEPEEINAVLITHTHVDHVKGLKVFENKYNIPVYITDVMLKSLDYLNNYVFLENEFDIGDMHIIVIKTSHDAPDSRGYIIISGDDSIVYITDTGYINKKYFDVLSNRNVYVMESNHDIEMLNNGSYPFNLRQRILSDKGHLSNYDSAKYLSSFIGNNTKCIILAHLSEDNNTEELAYNTLIERLNDSDTHVDNIIIAKQNKETELVKLWLRLFVLEKLKKSI
;
A
#
# COMPACT_ATOMS: atom_id res chain seq x y z
N GLY A 1 8.91 -2.57 -4.93
CA GLY A 1 9.16 -1.55 -5.95
C GLY A 1 9.70 -2.11 -7.24
N ASN A 2 9.27 -1.50 -8.32
CA ASN A 2 9.73 -1.83 -9.65
C ASN A 2 11.02 -1.06 -10.02
N SER A 3 11.57 -1.31 -11.21
CA SER A 3 12.70 -0.52 -11.71
C SER A 3 12.28 0.94 -11.95
N ALA A 4 13.21 1.88 -11.81
CA ALA A 4 12.93 3.30 -12.08
C ALA A 4 12.40 3.54 -13.51
N LYS A 5 12.87 2.75 -14.49
CA LYS A 5 12.36 2.79 -15.86
C LYS A 5 10.88 2.42 -15.93
N TYR A 6 10.47 1.32 -15.29
CA TYR A 6 9.09 0.88 -15.26
C TYR A 6 8.18 1.92 -14.57
N VAL A 7 8.62 2.46 -13.42
CA VAL A 7 7.86 3.50 -12.69
C VAL A 7 7.66 4.73 -13.58
N LYS A 8 8.71 5.19 -14.27
CA LYS A 8 8.63 6.30 -15.22
C LYS A 8 7.61 6.02 -16.32
N GLU A 9 7.72 4.88 -17.02
CA GLU A 9 6.81 4.51 -18.09
C GLU A 9 5.35 4.50 -17.61
N LYS A 10 5.09 3.96 -16.39
CA LYS A 10 3.73 3.91 -15.85
C LYS A 10 3.18 5.26 -15.39
N LEU A 11 4.01 6.17 -14.94
CA LEU A 11 3.62 7.56 -14.69
C LEU A 11 3.24 8.25 -16.00
N GLU A 12 4.08 8.13 -17.03
CA GLU A 12 3.82 8.69 -18.36
C GLU A 12 2.54 8.13 -19.01
N ASP A 13 2.25 6.83 -18.85
CA ASP A 13 1.01 6.19 -19.33
C ASP A 13 -0.28 6.86 -18.76
N ILE A 14 -0.20 7.46 -17.59
CA ILE A 14 -1.31 8.20 -16.95
C ILE A 14 -1.16 9.72 -17.08
N GLY A 15 -0.19 10.20 -17.86
CA GLY A 15 0.04 11.62 -18.14
C GLY A 15 0.73 12.38 -16.99
N VAL A 16 1.51 11.69 -16.17
CA VAL A 16 2.30 12.27 -15.07
C VAL A 16 3.78 12.21 -15.40
N GLU A 17 4.46 13.34 -15.43
CA GLU A 17 5.90 13.36 -15.54
C GLU A 17 6.55 13.06 -14.18
N PRO A 18 7.66 12.30 -14.15
CA PRO A 18 8.34 11.99 -12.88
C PRO A 18 8.75 13.22 -12.07
N GLU A 19 9.02 14.34 -12.73
CA GLU A 19 9.37 15.63 -12.12
C GLU A 19 8.19 16.29 -11.37
N GLU A 20 6.96 15.83 -11.62
CA GLU A 20 5.77 16.29 -10.93
C GLU A 20 5.55 15.58 -9.58
N ILE A 21 6.30 14.50 -9.31
CA ILE A 21 6.23 13.77 -8.05
C ILE A 21 6.84 14.60 -6.92
N ASN A 22 6.05 14.89 -5.90
CA ASN A 22 6.47 15.73 -4.79
C ASN A 22 7.19 14.95 -3.67
N ALA A 23 6.92 13.66 -3.54
CA ALA A 23 7.53 12.82 -2.51
C ALA A 23 7.45 11.33 -2.83
N VAL A 24 8.37 10.56 -2.25
CA VAL A 24 8.32 9.10 -2.19
C VAL A 24 8.21 8.67 -0.73
N LEU A 25 7.15 7.95 -0.36
CA LEU A 25 6.98 7.38 0.97
C LEU A 25 7.44 5.92 0.96
N ILE A 26 8.39 5.56 1.81
CA ILE A 26 8.92 4.19 1.89
C ILE A 26 8.21 3.42 3.00
N THR A 27 7.63 2.28 2.65
CA THR A 27 7.02 1.39 3.64
C THR A 27 8.07 0.63 4.44
N HIS A 28 9.05 0.05 3.76
CA HIS A 28 10.18 -0.66 4.37
C HIS A 28 11.30 -0.91 3.33
N THR A 29 12.40 -1.54 3.75
CA THR A 29 13.65 -1.58 2.97
C THR A 29 13.93 -2.92 2.28
N HIS A 30 12.96 -3.84 2.16
CA HIS A 30 13.14 -5.03 1.34
C HIS A 30 13.34 -4.65 -0.14
N VAL A 31 14.13 -5.45 -0.84
CA VAL A 31 14.61 -5.13 -2.21
C VAL A 31 13.44 -4.91 -3.18
N ASP A 32 12.39 -5.68 -3.07
CA ASP A 32 11.19 -5.59 -3.88
C ASP A 32 10.38 -4.30 -3.64
N HIS A 33 10.68 -3.53 -2.58
CA HIS A 33 10.07 -2.21 -2.31
C HIS A 33 10.97 -1.05 -2.72
N VAL A 34 12.29 -1.20 -2.73
CA VAL A 34 13.24 -0.11 -2.98
C VAL A 34 14.12 -0.29 -4.22
N LYS A 35 13.89 -1.33 -5.04
CA LYS A 35 14.72 -1.70 -6.20
C LYS A 35 15.05 -0.54 -7.16
N GLY A 36 14.09 0.32 -7.45
CA GLY A 36 14.26 1.46 -8.34
C GLY A 36 14.64 2.77 -7.66
N LEU A 37 14.59 2.82 -6.32
CA LEU A 37 14.63 4.06 -5.55
C LEU A 37 15.89 4.88 -5.81
N LYS A 38 17.08 4.25 -5.75
CA LYS A 38 18.36 4.93 -5.97
C LYS A 38 18.41 5.67 -7.32
N VAL A 39 17.96 5.02 -8.38
CA VAL A 39 17.98 5.61 -9.72
C VAL A 39 16.94 6.73 -9.83
N PHE A 40 15.76 6.51 -9.25
CA PHE A 40 14.65 7.45 -9.31
C PHE A 40 14.99 8.73 -8.51
N GLU A 41 15.45 8.60 -7.28
CA GLU A 41 15.88 9.72 -6.43
C GLU A 41 17.01 10.52 -7.07
N ASN A 42 18.10 9.86 -7.47
CA ASN A 42 19.25 10.53 -8.08
C ASN A 42 18.90 11.28 -9.37
N LYS A 43 17.97 10.73 -10.16
CA LYS A 43 17.61 11.35 -11.45
C LYS A 43 16.68 12.54 -11.29
N TYR A 44 15.70 12.44 -10.40
CA TYR A 44 14.62 13.42 -10.28
C TYR A 44 14.71 14.27 -9.02
N ASN A 45 15.65 13.95 -8.11
CA ASN A 45 15.88 14.64 -6.84
C ASN A 45 14.62 14.80 -5.98
N ILE A 46 13.76 13.76 -5.97
CA ILE A 46 12.51 13.75 -5.23
C ILE A 46 12.80 13.41 -3.76
N PRO A 47 12.23 14.15 -2.79
CA PRO A 47 12.43 13.85 -1.38
C PRO A 47 11.83 12.49 -1.00
N VAL A 48 12.63 11.68 -0.31
CA VAL A 48 12.27 10.34 0.15
C VAL A 48 11.96 10.38 1.64
N TYR A 49 10.73 10.08 2.02
CA TYR A 49 10.31 10.05 3.42
C TYR A 49 10.59 8.66 4.01
N ILE A 50 11.46 8.62 5.01
CA ILE A 50 11.98 7.39 5.63
C ILE A 50 12.18 7.56 7.13
N THR A 51 12.37 6.46 7.87
CA THR A 51 12.83 6.52 9.25
C THR A 51 14.37 6.54 9.32
N ASP A 52 14.91 6.95 10.47
CA ASP A 52 16.35 6.89 10.75
C ASP A 52 16.91 5.46 10.70
N VAL A 53 16.07 4.48 11.06
CA VAL A 53 16.42 3.06 10.98
C VAL A 53 16.52 2.58 9.53
N MET A 54 15.59 2.99 8.67
CA MET A 54 15.59 2.64 7.24
C MET A 54 16.79 3.24 6.52
N LEU A 55 17.23 4.46 6.90
CA LEU A 55 18.36 5.15 6.29
C LEU A 55 19.65 4.33 6.38
N LYS A 56 19.83 3.52 7.43
CA LYS A 56 21.01 2.65 7.57
C LYS A 56 21.16 1.63 6.44
N SER A 57 20.05 1.25 5.80
CA SER A 57 20.03 0.35 4.65
C SER A 57 19.92 1.09 3.31
N LEU A 58 19.68 2.41 3.35
CA LEU A 58 19.48 3.29 2.20
C LEU A 58 20.47 4.46 2.25
N ASP A 59 21.70 4.20 2.68
CA ASP A 59 22.78 5.18 2.91
C ASP A 59 23.23 5.94 1.65
N TYR A 60 22.76 5.51 0.50
CA TYR A 60 22.99 6.17 -0.79
C TYR A 60 22.03 7.33 -1.07
N LEU A 61 20.98 7.53 -0.24
CA LEU A 61 20.02 8.62 -0.45
C LEU A 61 20.64 9.97 -0.10
N ASN A 62 20.43 10.96 -0.96
CA ASN A 62 20.91 12.33 -0.78
C ASN A 62 19.78 13.28 -0.38
N ASN A 63 18.57 13.07 -0.90
CA ASN A 63 17.40 13.89 -0.63
C ASN A 63 16.37 13.10 0.17
N TYR A 64 16.40 13.20 1.49
CA TYR A 64 15.47 12.48 2.37
C TYR A 64 14.92 13.36 3.49
N VAL A 65 13.76 12.96 3.99
CA VAL A 65 13.07 13.59 5.13
C VAL A 65 12.75 12.49 6.14
N PHE A 66 13.02 12.72 7.41
CA PHE A 66 12.63 11.78 8.45
C PHE A 66 11.13 11.83 8.72
N LEU A 67 10.52 10.64 8.78
CA LEU A 67 9.11 10.47 9.09
C LEU A 67 8.80 10.91 10.53
N GLU A 68 7.82 11.77 10.66
CA GLU A 68 7.10 12.01 11.90
C GLU A 68 5.89 11.06 11.99
N ASN A 69 5.12 11.09 13.11
CA ASN A 69 3.93 10.28 13.23
C ASN A 69 2.82 10.74 12.27
N GLU A 70 2.77 12.04 12.01
CA GLU A 70 1.90 12.70 11.04
C GLU A 70 2.58 13.96 10.52
N PHE A 71 2.37 14.31 9.27
CA PHE A 71 2.97 15.47 8.59
C PHE A 71 2.20 15.81 7.32
N ASP A 72 2.48 16.99 6.76
CA ASP A 72 1.82 17.46 5.54
C ASP A 72 2.78 17.46 4.34
N ILE A 73 2.24 17.11 3.16
CA ILE A 73 2.89 17.28 1.85
C ILE A 73 1.93 18.06 0.97
N GLY A 74 2.19 19.35 0.77
CA GLY A 74 1.26 20.24 0.09
C GLY A 74 -0.05 20.37 0.87
N ASP A 75 -1.15 19.92 0.29
CA ASP A 75 -2.47 19.88 0.92
C ASP A 75 -2.89 18.46 1.36
N MET A 76 -1.99 17.50 1.29
CA MET A 76 -2.20 16.15 1.81
C MET A 76 -1.68 16.05 3.24
N HIS A 77 -2.53 15.56 4.14
CA HIS A 77 -2.17 15.17 5.49
C HIS A 77 -1.85 13.68 5.55
N ILE A 78 -0.68 13.32 6.04
CA ILE A 78 -0.17 11.94 6.09
C ILE A 78 -0.13 11.48 7.54
N ILE A 79 -0.79 10.36 7.84
CA ILE A 79 -0.69 9.68 9.14
C ILE A 79 0.11 8.40 8.94
N VAL A 80 1.13 8.21 9.77
CA VAL A 80 2.05 7.07 9.68
C VAL A 80 1.58 5.94 10.59
N ILE A 81 1.38 4.77 10.01
CA ILE A 81 0.99 3.54 10.71
C ILE A 81 2.23 2.65 10.86
N LYS A 82 2.54 2.20 12.07
CA LYS A 82 3.58 1.20 12.26
C LYS A 82 3.01 -0.19 11.94
N THR A 83 3.58 -0.84 10.92
CA THR A 83 3.23 -2.22 10.56
C THR A 83 4.10 -3.21 11.34
N SER A 84 3.66 -4.47 11.42
CA SER A 84 4.38 -5.55 12.06
C SER A 84 4.96 -6.48 11.01
N HIS A 85 6.21 -6.24 10.64
CA HIS A 85 6.90 -7.00 9.61
C HIS A 85 8.35 -7.29 10.02
N ASP A 86 8.99 -8.25 9.37
CA ASP A 86 10.38 -8.64 9.64
C ASP A 86 11.43 -7.71 9.01
N ALA A 87 10.98 -6.61 8.42
CA ALA A 87 11.85 -5.51 8.01
C ALA A 87 12.03 -4.48 9.14
N PRO A 88 13.21 -3.86 9.26
CA PRO A 88 13.43 -2.82 10.25
C PRO A 88 12.46 -1.65 10.06
N ASP A 89 11.67 -1.38 11.09
CA ASP A 89 10.84 -0.18 11.25
C ASP A 89 9.81 0.08 10.13
N SER A 90 9.11 -0.98 9.69
CA SER A 90 8.12 -0.93 8.61
C SER A 90 6.91 -0.03 8.91
N ARG A 91 6.34 0.58 7.85
CA ARG A 91 5.29 1.59 7.90
C ARG A 91 4.19 1.31 6.87
N GLY A 92 2.96 1.70 7.23
CA GLY A 92 1.86 1.98 6.33
C GLY A 92 1.46 3.44 6.43
N TYR A 93 0.53 3.88 5.61
CA TYR A 93 0.16 5.28 5.50
C TYR A 93 -1.33 5.47 5.36
N ILE A 94 -1.85 6.53 5.96
CA ILE A 94 -3.15 7.10 5.62
C ILE A 94 -2.86 8.45 4.97
N ILE A 95 -3.35 8.68 3.77
CA ILE A 95 -3.19 9.91 3.01
C ILE A 95 -4.56 10.56 2.92
N ILE A 96 -4.69 11.79 3.38
CA ILE A 96 -5.95 12.55 3.45
C ILE A 96 -5.77 13.84 2.65
N SER A 97 -6.71 14.14 1.75
CA SER A 97 -6.78 15.42 1.05
C SER A 97 -8.25 15.85 0.94
N GLY A 98 -8.62 16.93 1.63
CA GLY A 98 -10.02 17.34 1.76
C GLY A 98 -10.88 16.23 2.38
N ASP A 99 -11.93 15.82 1.67
CA ASP A 99 -12.85 14.75 2.11
C ASP A 99 -12.42 13.35 1.67
N ASP A 100 -11.35 13.24 0.90
CA ASP A 100 -10.88 11.97 0.38
C ASP A 100 -9.71 11.40 1.19
N SER A 101 -9.63 10.07 1.25
CA SER A 101 -8.61 9.39 2.03
C SER A 101 -8.25 8.03 1.45
N ILE A 102 -6.96 7.69 1.52
CA ILE A 102 -6.42 6.39 1.10
C ILE A 102 -5.68 5.78 2.28
N VAL A 103 -5.97 4.53 2.58
CA VAL A 103 -5.17 3.68 3.47
C VAL A 103 -4.26 2.81 2.62
N TYR A 104 -2.98 2.78 2.92
CA TYR A 104 -2.01 1.91 2.27
C TYR A 104 -1.29 1.06 3.33
N ILE A 105 -1.63 -0.22 3.42
CA ILE A 105 -1.03 -1.16 4.37
C ILE A 105 -0.71 -2.47 3.64
N THR A 106 0.56 -2.74 3.45
CA THR A 106 1.11 -4.01 3.00
C THR A 106 2.19 -4.47 3.98
N ASP A 107 2.58 -5.72 3.90
CA ASP A 107 3.68 -6.26 4.69
C ASP A 107 3.46 -6.11 6.19
N THR A 108 2.46 -6.82 6.68
CA THR A 108 2.15 -6.85 8.11
C THR A 108 1.51 -8.17 8.51
N GLY A 109 1.95 -8.76 9.62
CA GLY A 109 1.32 -9.95 10.18
C GLY A 109 0.06 -9.63 10.98
N TYR A 110 -0.10 -8.38 11.47
CA TYR A 110 -1.32 -7.91 12.13
C TYR A 110 -1.40 -6.39 12.14
N ILE A 111 -2.62 -5.86 12.36
CA ILE A 111 -2.86 -4.43 12.55
C ILE A 111 -3.14 -4.16 14.03
N ASN A 112 -2.36 -3.27 14.64
CA ASN A 112 -2.52 -2.91 16.04
C ASN A 112 -3.83 -2.16 16.28
N LYS A 113 -4.60 -2.57 17.29
CA LYS A 113 -5.91 -2.00 17.64
C LYS A 113 -5.90 -0.49 17.87
N LYS A 114 -4.78 0.09 18.30
CA LYS A 114 -4.65 1.54 18.50
C LYS A 114 -4.90 2.38 17.23
N TYR A 115 -4.79 1.75 16.05
CA TYR A 115 -5.02 2.42 14.77
C TYR A 115 -6.45 2.24 14.22
N PHE A 116 -7.30 1.45 14.85
CA PHE A 116 -8.62 1.12 14.32
C PHE A 116 -9.48 2.36 14.06
N ASP A 117 -9.50 3.30 14.99
CA ASP A 117 -10.30 4.52 14.85
C ASP A 117 -9.83 5.36 13.64
N VAL A 118 -8.52 5.55 13.48
CA VAL A 118 -7.98 6.33 12.37
C VAL A 118 -8.04 5.60 11.02
N LEU A 119 -8.11 4.26 11.03
CA LEU A 119 -8.28 3.45 9.83
C LEU A 119 -9.74 3.34 9.37
N SER A 120 -10.71 3.56 10.27
CA SER A 120 -12.12 3.34 9.97
C SER A 120 -12.70 4.37 9.00
N ASN A 121 -13.66 3.92 8.18
CA ASN A 121 -14.49 4.72 7.28
C ASN A 121 -13.69 5.60 6.28
N ARG A 122 -12.58 5.08 5.76
CA ARG A 122 -11.79 5.72 4.70
C ARG A 122 -12.33 5.41 3.32
N ASN A 123 -11.99 6.24 2.32
CA ASN A 123 -12.56 6.10 0.97
C ASN A 123 -11.94 4.94 0.19
N VAL A 124 -10.64 4.75 0.29
CA VAL A 124 -9.93 3.67 -0.40
C VAL A 124 -9.01 2.93 0.55
N TYR A 125 -9.04 1.60 0.45
CA TYR A 125 -8.10 0.73 1.16
C TYR A 125 -7.24 -0.01 0.15
N VAL A 126 -5.92 0.22 0.18
CA VAL A 126 -4.92 -0.67 -0.41
C VAL A 126 -4.41 -1.54 0.73
N MET A 127 -4.89 -2.78 0.76
CA MET A 127 -4.68 -3.69 1.89
C MET A 127 -4.03 -4.99 1.42
N GLU A 128 -3.05 -5.45 2.18
CA GLU A 128 -2.46 -6.76 1.96
C GLU A 128 -3.51 -7.88 2.02
N SER A 129 -3.43 -8.82 1.09
CA SER A 129 -4.13 -10.10 1.08
C SER A 129 -3.16 -11.15 0.53
N ASN A 130 -2.17 -11.52 1.36
CA ASN A 130 -0.99 -12.19 0.85
C ASN A 130 -1.24 -13.65 0.48
N HIS A 131 -1.85 -14.43 1.35
CA HIS A 131 -1.96 -15.87 1.14
C HIS A 131 -3.30 -16.44 1.58
N ASP A 132 -3.69 -17.51 0.90
CA ASP A 132 -4.69 -18.44 1.40
C ASP A 132 -4.02 -19.42 2.39
N ILE A 133 -4.66 -19.65 3.54
CA ILE A 133 -4.09 -20.44 4.63
C ILE A 133 -3.93 -21.92 4.21
N GLU A 134 -4.88 -22.47 3.46
CA GLU A 134 -4.83 -23.87 3.01
C GLU A 134 -3.77 -24.06 1.94
N MET A 135 -3.68 -23.14 0.96
CA MET A 135 -2.64 -23.17 -0.06
C MET A 135 -1.24 -23.07 0.57
N LEU A 136 -1.05 -22.16 1.52
CA LEU A 136 0.24 -22.01 2.20
C LEU A 136 0.62 -23.27 3.00
N ASN A 137 -0.33 -23.88 3.72
CA ASN A 137 -0.06 -25.07 4.52
C ASN A 137 0.24 -26.31 3.66
N ASN A 138 -0.41 -26.44 2.50
CA ASN A 138 -0.25 -27.57 1.58
C ASN A 138 0.77 -27.27 0.46
N GLY A 139 1.27 -26.06 0.37
CA GLY A 139 2.20 -25.61 -0.66
C GLY A 139 3.63 -26.12 -0.51
N SER A 140 4.43 -25.80 -1.50
CA SER A 140 5.84 -26.26 -1.62
C SER A 140 6.81 -25.56 -0.68
N TYR A 141 6.40 -24.52 0.03
CA TYR A 141 7.30 -23.75 0.89
C TYR A 141 7.82 -24.56 2.07
N PRO A 142 9.12 -24.43 2.40
CA PRO A 142 9.70 -25.07 3.59
C PRO A 142 8.96 -24.66 4.87
N PHE A 143 8.91 -25.56 5.83
CA PHE A 143 8.20 -25.34 7.10
C PHE A 143 8.57 -24.00 7.78
N ASN A 144 9.86 -23.69 7.87
CA ASN A 144 10.33 -22.44 8.50
C ASN A 144 9.82 -21.19 7.78
N LEU A 145 9.73 -21.22 6.43
CA LEU A 145 9.20 -20.09 5.66
C LEU A 145 7.70 -19.94 5.90
N ARG A 146 6.94 -21.04 5.91
CA ARG A 146 5.50 -21.01 6.24
C ARG A 146 5.25 -20.43 7.65
N GLN A 147 6.03 -20.86 8.64
CA GLN A 147 5.91 -20.32 10.01
C GLN A 147 6.25 -18.81 10.07
N ARG A 148 7.24 -18.36 9.31
CA ARG A 148 7.56 -16.93 9.18
C ARG A 148 6.39 -16.14 8.58
N ILE A 149 5.79 -16.62 7.49
CA ILE A 149 4.66 -15.97 6.81
C ILE A 149 3.45 -15.88 7.75
N LEU A 150 3.14 -16.94 8.50
CA LEU A 150 2.01 -17.01 9.45
C LEU A 150 2.25 -16.25 10.76
N SER A 151 3.46 -15.75 11.00
CA SER A 151 3.79 -15.07 12.26
C SER A 151 3.25 -13.64 12.32
N ASP A 152 3.21 -13.07 13.52
CA ASP A 152 2.88 -11.65 13.75
C ASP A 152 3.79 -10.66 12.96
N LYS A 153 4.95 -11.12 12.48
CA LYS A 153 5.87 -10.35 11.64
C LYS A 153 5.87 -10.80 10.18
N GLY A 154 4.94 -11.66 9.81
CA GLY A 154 4.78 -12.15 8.45
C GLY A 154 3.84 -11.27 7.63
N HIS A 155 2.78 -11.90 7.12
CA HIS A 155 1.83 -11.29 6.20
C HIS A 155 0.38 -11.62 6.57
N LEU A 156 -0.56 -10.74 6.21
CA LEU A 156 -1.98 -11.02 6.38
C LEU A 156 -2.43 -12.13 5.43
N SER A 157 -3.15 -13.12 5.97
CA SER A 157 -3.92 -14.04 5.17
C SER A 157 -5.12 -13.33 4.51
N ASN A 158 -5.73 -13.96 3.50
CA ASN A 158 -6.99 -13.48 2.93
C ASN A 158 -8.07 -13.31 4.02
N TYR A 159 -8.14 -14.26 4.94
CA TYR A 159 -9.08 -14.23 6.06
C TYR A 159 -8.85 -13.05 7.01
N ASP A 160 -7.60 -12.80 7.44
CA ASP A 160 -7.27 -11.70 8.34
C ASP A 160 -7.46 -10.34 7.66
N SER A 161 -7.06 -10.23 6.39
CA SER A 161 -7.32 -9.05 5.57
C SER A 161 -8.81 -8.71 5.51
N ALA A 162 -9.64 -9.69 5.14
CA ALA A 162 -11.09 -9.54 5.06
C ALA A 162 -11.71 -9.17 6.42
N LYS A 163 -11.21 -9.77 7.51
CA LYS A 163 -11.63 -9.47 8.88
C LYS A 163 -11.33 -8.02 9.27
N TYR A 164 -10.13 -7.52 8.98
CA TYR A 164 -9.78 -6.12 9.25
C TYR A 164 -10.62 -5.18 8.37
N LEU A 165 -10.71 -5.44 7.07
CA LEU A 165 -11.49 -4.62 6.15
C LEU A 165 -12.95 -4.54 6.59
N SER A 166 -13.60 -5.65 6.94
CA SER A 166 -14.99 -5.64 7.42
C SER A 166 -15.21 -4.82 8.69
N SER A 167 -14.15 -4.59 9.48
CA SER A 167 -14.21 -3.74 10.68
C SER A 167 -13.90 -2.26 10.40
N PHE A 168 -13.28 -1.94 9.27
CA PHE A 168 -12.89 -0.57 8.91
C PHE A 168 -13.87 0.10 7.93
N ILE A 169 -14.51 -0.68 7.07
CA ILE A 169 -15.40 -0.19 6.03
C ILE A 169 -16.59 0.55 6.64
N GLY A 170 -16.95 1.66 6.02
CA GLY A 170 -18.10 2.48 6.40
C GLY A 170 -18.71 3.18 5.19
N ASN A 171 -19.64 4.10 5.43
CA ASN A 171 -20.41 4.77 4.37
C ASN A 171 -19.56 5.60 3.39
N ASN A 172 -18.33 5.98 3.77
CA ASN A 172 -17.42 6.71 2.91
C ASN A 172 -16.58 5.80 2.02
N THR A 173 -16.56 4.48 2.27
CA THR A 173 -15.72 3.54 1.54
C THR A 173 -16.24 3.33 0.12
N LYS A 174 -15.39 3.65 -0.86
CA LYS A 174 -15.69 3.60 -2.29
C LYS A 174 -14.96 2.46 -3.01
N CYS A 175 -13.78 2.09 -2.52
CA CYS A 175 -12.94 1.10 -3.20
C CYS A 175 -12.06 0.33 -2.23
N ILE A 176 -11.89 -0.96 -2.50
CA ILE A 176 -10.90 -1.82 -1.86
C ILE A 176 -9.96 -2.35 -2.93
N ILE A 177 -8.66 -2.26 -2.70
CA ILE A 177 -7.62 -2.84 -3.54
C ILE A 177 -6.91 -3.90 -2.69
N LEU A 178 -7.17 -5.17 -2.97
CA LEU A 178 -6.39 -6.26 -2.38
C LEU A 178 -5.04 -6.33 -3.09
N ALA A 179 -3.98 -6.20 -2.34
CA ALA A 179 -2.63 -6.09 -2.86
C ALA A 179 -1.67 -7.09 -2.21
N HIS A 180 -0.45 -7.19 -2.75
CA HIS A 180 0.63 -8.03 -2.21
C HIS A 180 0.28 -9.52 -2.14
N LEU A 181 -0.43 -10.03 -3.15
CA LEU A 181 -0.79 -11.44 -3.25
C LEU A 181 0.44 -12.30 -3.56
N SER A 182 0.58 -13.44 -2.88
CA SER A 182 1.59 -14.44 -3.19
C SER A 182 1.28 -15.15 -4.50
N GLU A 183 2.25 -15.28 -5.39
CA GLU A 183 2.10 -16.03 -6.65
C GLU A 183 1.94 -17.54 -6.41
N ASP A 184 2.53 -18.08 -5.34
CA ASP A 184 2.54 -19.51 -5.05
C ASP A 184 1.44 -19.97 -4.10
N ASN A 185 0.98 -19.07 -3.22
CA ASN A 185 0.09 -19.43 -2.10
C ASN A 185 -1.20 -18.62 -2.08
N ASN A 186 -1.61 -18.05 -3.22
CA ASN A 186 -2.85 -17.33 -3.36
C ASN A 186 -3.37 -17.37 -4.80
N THR A 187 -4.63 -16.99 -4.99
CA THR A 187 -5.21 -16.67 -6.29
C THR A 187 -6.07 -15.42 -6.16
N GLU A 188 -6.25 -14.70 -7.28
CA GLU A 188 -7.15 -13.54 -7.33
C GLU A 188 -8.57 -13.93 -6.88
N GLU A 189 -9.05 -15.11 -7.30
CA GLU A 189 -10.37 -15.63 -6.98
C GLU A 189 -10.53 -15.93 -5.48
N LEU A 190 -9.54 -16.57 -4.85
CA LEU A 190 -9.58 -16.87 -3.41
C LEU A 190 -9.56 -15.57 -2.58
N ALA A 191 -8.69 -14.64 -2.91
CA ALA A 191 -8.63 -13.36 -2.20
C ALA A 191 -9.95 -12.58 -2.32
N TYR A 192 -10.52 -12.52 -3.53
CA TYR A 192 -11.81 -11.87 -3.79
C TYR A 192 -12.97 -12.54 -3.04
N ASN A 193 -13.12 -13.86 -3.19
CA ASN A 193 -14.23 -14.61 -2.60
C ASN A 193 -14.20 -14.56 -1.07
N THR A 194 -13.01 -14.68 -0.45
CA THR A 194 -12.86 -14.57 1.01
C THR A 194 -13.32 -13.19 1.51
N LEU A 195 -12.99 -12.11 0.77
CA LEU A 195 -13.46 -10.78 1.13
C LEU A 195 -14.98 -10.66 0.97
N ILE A 196 -15.54 -11.11 -0.16
CA ILE A 196 -16.99 -11.02 -0.43
C ILE A 196 -17.81 -11.81 0.62
N GLU A 197 -17.40 -13.02 0.94
CA GLU A 197 -18.04 -13.83 1.98
C GLU A 197 -18.07 -13.07 3.31
N ARG A 198 -16.94 -12.49 3.69
CA ARG A 198 -16.82 -11.72 4.94
C ARG A 198 -17.69 -10.46 4.95
N LEU A 199 -17.76 -9.74 3.83
CA LEU A 199 -18.59 -8.54 3.70
C LEU A 199 -20.09 -8.88 3.78
N ASN A 200 -20.51 -9.98 3.13
CA ASN A 200 -21.89 -10.47 3.21
C ASN A 200 -22.28 -10.86 4.65
N ASP A 201 -21.38 -11.53 5.38
CA ASP A 201 -21.60 -11.90 6.79
C ASP A 201 -21.78 -10.68 7.70
N SER A 202 -21.18 -9.54 7.35
CA SER A 202 -21.26 -8.30 8.10
C SER A 202 -22.29 -7.32 7.57
N ASP A 203 -23.12 -7.72 6.59
CA ASP A 203 -24.10 -6.87 5.90
C ASP A 203 -23.48 -5.53 5.40
N THR A 204 -22.27 -5.66 4.86
CA THR A 204 -21.48 -4.52 4.37
C THR A 204 -21.25 -4.66 2.87
N HIS A 205 -21.37 -3.55 2.14
CA HIS A 205 -21.19 -3.52 0.70
C HIS A 205 -20.17 -2.45 0.28
N VAL A 206 -19.35 -2.79 -0.70
CA VAL A 206 -18.44 -1.86 -1.37
C VAL A 206 -18.53 -2.07 -2.88
N ASP A 207 -18.79 -1.00 -3.62
CA ASP A 207 -19.07 -1.07 -5.06
C ASP A 207 -17.87 -1.52 -5.90
N ASN A 208 -16.66 -1.17 -5.49
CA ASN A 208 -15.46 -1.42 -6.27
C ASN A 208 -14.42 -2.21 -5.47
N ILE A 209 -14.13 -3.44 -5.93
CA ILE A 209 -13.07 -4.29 -5.38
C ILE A 209 -12.12 -4.67 -6.51
N ILE A 210 -10.87 -4.30 -6.35
CA ILE A 210 -9.80 -4.53 -7.33
C ILE A 210 -8.78 -5.50 -6.71
N ILE A 211 -8.29 -6.44 -7.50
CA ILE A 211 -7.17 -7.30 -7.14
C ILE A 211 -5.92 -6.79 -7.87
N ALA A 212 -4.97 -6.26 -7.12
CA ALA A 212 -3.71 -5.76 -7.69
C ALA A 212 -2.81 -6.93 -8.11
N LYS A 213 -2.40 -6.93 -9.37
CA LYS A 213 -1.49 -7.93 -9.93
C LYS A 213 -0.03 -7.51 -9.71
N GLN A 214 0.85 -8.48 -9.54
CA GLN A 214 2.27 -8.21 -9.30
C GLN A 214 2.96 -7.54 -10.49
N ASN A 215 2.64 -7.93 -11.70
CA ASN A 215 3.35 -7.53 -12.92
C ASN A 215 2.49 -6.69 -13.87
N LYS A 216 1.36 -6.15 -13.39
CA LYS A 216 0.46 -5.32 -14.18
C LYS A 216 -0.14 -4.23 -13.31
N GLU A 217 -0.23 -3.02 -13.85
CA GLU A 217 -0.96 -1.94 -13.24
C GLU A 217 -2.45 -2.26 -13.08
N THR A 218 -3.07 -1.73 -12.04
CA THR A 218 -4.52 -1.71 -11.89
C THR A 218 -5.13 -0.64 -12.80
N GLU A 219 -6.43 -0.69 -12.98
CA GLU A 219 -7.17 0.45 -13.51
C GLU A 219 -7.01 1.68 -12.59
N LEU A 220 -7.12 2.86 -13.17
CA LEU A 220 -7.02 4.11 -12.44
C LEU A 220 -8.27 4.32 -11.55
N VAL A 221 -8.09 4.26 -10.25
CA VAL A 221 -9.14 4.60 -9.29
C VAL A 221 -9.21 6.11 -9.18
N LYS A 222 -10.28 6.69 -9.72
CA LYS A 222 -10.58 8.11 -9.58
C LYS A 222 -11.39 8.31 -8.30
N LEU A 223 -10.75 8.81 -7.27
CA LEU A 223 -11.45 9.53 -6.21
C LEU A 223 -11.88 10.88 -6.77
N TRP A 224 -12.92 11.51 -6.22
CA TRP A 224 -13.19 12.91 -6.48
C TRP A 224 -12.11 13.82 -5.84
N LEU A 225 -10.97 13.22 -5.52
CA LEU A 225 -9.73 13.95 -5.43
C LEU A 225 -9.65 14.80 -6.69
N ARG A 226 -9.69 16.12 -6.53
CA ARG A 226 -9.16 17.01 -7.55
C ARG A 226 -7.85 16.36 -7.93
N LEU A 227 -7.81 15.79 -9.13
CA LEU A 227 -6.57 15.23 -9.68
C LEU A 227 -5.57 16.37 -9.65
N PHE A 228 -4.67 16.36 -8.67
CA PHE A 228 -3.56 17.30 -8.62
C PHE A 228 -2.78 17.33 -9.94
N VAL A 229 -2.83 16.24 -10.69
CA VAL A 229 -2.25 16.08 -12.02
C VAL A 229 -3.00 16.83 -13.12
N LEU A 230 -4.31 17.07 -13.02
CA LEU A 230 -5.10 17.61 -14.14
C LEU A 230 -5.44 19.10 -14.07
N GLU A 231 -5.35 19.78 -12.94
CA GLU A 231 -5.64 21.22 -12.91
C GLU A 231 -4.50 22.10 -13.42
N LYS A 232 -3.25 21.62 -13.45
CA LYS A 232 -2.15 22.38 -14.08
C LYS A 232 -2.19 22.39 -15.61
N LEU A 233 -2.85 21.43 -16.24
CA LEU A 233 -2.97 21.38 -17.71
C LEU A 233 -4.01 22.35 -18.29
N LYS A 234 -4.85 23.01 -17.47
CA LYS A 234 -5.86 23.96 -17.95
C LYS A 234 -5.50 25.45 -17.82
N LYS A 235 -4.32 25.79 -17.34
CA LYS A 235 -3.87 27.19 -17.18
C LYS A 235 -2.78 27.61 -18.17
N SER A 236 -2.53 26.86 -19.23
CA SER A 236 -1.58 27.22 -20.29
C SER A 236 -2.22 27.02 -21.67
N ILE A 237 -3.35 27.70 -21.92
CA ILE A 237 -3.86 28.04 -23.26
C ILE A 237 -4.33 29.48 -23.22
#